data_9989f012f17440bb76d70b1171449d1f
#
_entry.id   9989f012f17440bb76d70b1171449d1f
#
_cell.length_a   1.000
_cell.length_b   1.000
_cell.length_c   1.000
_cell.angle_alpha   90.00
_cell.angle_beta   90.00
_cell.angle_gamma   90.00
#
_symmetry.space_group_name_H-M   'P 1'
#
loop_
_entity.id
_entity.type
_entity.pdbx_description
1 polymer ?
#
loop_
_entity_poly.entity_id
_entity_poly.type
_entity_poly.pdbx_seq_one_letter_code
_entity_poly.pdbx_strand_id
1 'polypeptide(L)'
;IQQRAPATRVPAHPAIALQIRLGLRFEGVRETEAQADKEAEEWRQATKIKLGTDQDIDIVRELRQHTDAVFRVDANCAWSADETIKNSHELKALGVQFIEQPMAAELVDEMPRVKQHSVLPLMADENCIERTDVAKCQHGFDGINIKLVKCGGMTPARRMINQARELGLKVMIGCMTESTVGISGIAQLLPMLDYVDMDGAALLSSDIASGAQVVNGICRYPDLGGTGVRLHSAT
;
A
#
# COMPACT_ATOMS: atom_id res chain seq x y z
N ILE A 1 -9.44 37.00 17.27
CA ILE A 1 -10.49 35.98 17.18
C ILE A 1 -10.92 35.93 15.71
N GLN A 2 -10.27 35.12 14.88
CA GLN A 2 -10.70 34.86 13.51
C GLN A 2 -11.54 33.58 13.53
N GLN A 3 -12.84 33.73 13.25
CA GLN A 3 -13.76 32.62 13.02
C GLN A 3 -13.36 31.91 11.72
N ARG A 4 -12.96 30.63 11.80
CA ARG A 4 -12.85 29.75 10.63
C ARG A 4 -14.24 29.48 10.08
N ALA A 5 -14.45 29.81 8.81
CA ALA A 5 -15.65 29.40 8.08
C ALA A 5 -15.77 27.89 8.04
N PRO A 6 -16.97 27.31 8.13
CA PRO A 6 -17.16 25.88 8.00
C PRO A 6 -16.77 25.43 6.58
N ALA A 7 -15.99 24.35 6.49
CA ALA A 7 -15.65 23.73 5.23
C ALA A 7 -16.94 23.30 4.53
N THR A 8 -17.22 23.88 3.38
CA THR A 8 -18.30 23.46 2.50
C THR A 8 -17.95 22.07 1.97
N ARG A 9 -18.72 21.06 2.39
CA ARG A 9 -18.68 19.72 1.81
C ARG A 9 -18.98 19.83 0.31
N VAL A 10 -18.00 19.46 -0.50
CA VAL A 10 -18.21 19.19 -1.92
C VAL A 10 -19.03 17.91 -1.99
N PRO A 11 -20.18 17.86 -2.69
CA PRO A 11 -20.92 16.62 -2.85
C PRO A 11 -20.03 15.61 -3.58
N ALA A 12 -19.87 14.42 -3.00
CA ALA A 12 -19.12 13.34 -3.60
C ALA A 12 -19.76 12.96 -4.94
N HIS A 13 -19.06 13.22 -6.04
CA HIS A 13 -19.41 12.66 -7.34
C HIS A 13 -19.12 11.16 -7.29
N PRO A 14 -19.95 10.27 -7.88
CA PRO A 14 -19.79 8.82 -7.82
C PRO A 14 -18.68 8.29 -8.73
N ALA A 15 -17.65 9.05 -9.01
CA ALA A 15 -16.40 8.59 -9.59
C ALA A 15 -15.41 8.35 -8.44
N ILE A 16 -15.65 7.28 -7.67
CA ILE A 16 -14.64 6.73 -6.80
C ILE A 16 -13.50 6.31 -7.73
N ALA A 17 -12.36 6.97 -7.62
CA ALA A 17 -11.17 6.56 -8.32
C ALA A 17 -10.74 5.18 -7.76
N LEU A 18 -11.28 4.12 -8.36
CA LEU A 18 -10.86 2.75 -8.12
C LEU A 18 -9.42 2.66 -8.61
N GLN A 19 -8.46 2.88 -7.74
CA GLN A 19 -7.07 2.58 -8.04
C GLN A 19 -6.90 1.07 -7.94
N ILE A 20 -7.08 0.40 -9.09
CA ILE A 20 -6.77 -1.02 -9.24
C ILE A 20 -5.25 -1.14 -9.24
N ARG A 21 -4.69 -1.66 -8.16
CA ARG A 21 -3.27 -1.87 -7.98
C ARG A 21 -2.98 -3.34 -8.00
N LEU A 22 -2.32 -3.75 -9.06
CA LEU A 22 -2.00 -5.15 -9.31
C LEU A 22 -0.78 -5.55 -8.45
N GLY A 23 -0.89 -6.63 -7.72
CA GLY A 23 0.24 -7.23 -6.99
C GLY A 23 1.30 -7.76 -7.97
N LEU A 24 2.57 -7.80 -7.55
CA LEU A 24 3.72 -8.05 -8.42
C LEU A 24 4.38 -9.40 -8.17
N ARG A 25 4.88 -10.00 -9.25
CA ARG A 25 5.73 -11.18 -9.24
C ARG A 25 7.19 -10.86 -9.49
N PHE A 26 8.04 -11.71 -8.94
CA PHE A 26 9.48 -11.72 -9.11
C PHE A 26 9.90 -12.71 -10.21
N GLU A 27 10.60 -12.23 -11.24
CA GLU A 27 11.38 -13.11 -12.13
C GLU A 27 12.82 -13.14 -11.64
N GLY A 28 13.20 -14.17 -10.87
CA GLY A 28 14.58 -14.23 -10.35
C GLY A 28 14.97 -15.49 -9.58
N VAL A 29 14.01 -16.30 -9.12
CA VAL A 29 14.28 -17.61 -8.51
C VAL A 29 13.35 -18.63 -9.18
N ARG A 30 13.93 -19.56 -9.93
CA ARG A 30 13.20 -20.63 -10.61
C ARG A 30 12.74 -21.68 -9.60
N GLU A 31 11.56 -21.55 -9.09
CA GLU A 31 10.70 -22.66 -8.73
C GLU A 31 9.82 -22.96 -9.96
N THR A 32 9.32 -24.18 -10.11
CA THR A 32 8.69 -24.69 -11.35
C THR A 32 7.69 -23.69 -11.98
N GLU A 33 7.64 -23.57 -13.31
CA GLU A 33 6.78 -22.63 -14.05
C GLU A 33 5.31 -22.66 -13.59
N ALA A 34 4.78 -23.85 -13.25
CA ALA A 34 3.40 -24.00 -12.78
C ALA A 34 3.11 -23.37 -11.40
N GLN A 35 4.10 -23.39 -10.49
CA GLN A 35 3.96 -22.74 -9.16
C GLN A 35 4.10 -21.24 -9.29
N ALA A 36 4.97 -20.81 -10.16
CA ALA A 36 5.17 -19.42 -10.55
C ALA A 36 3.92 -18.80 -11.20
N ASP A 37 3.20 -19.54 -12.03
CA ASP A 37 1.98 -19.07 -12.70
C ASP A 37 0.80 -18.97 -11.73
N LYS A 38 0.68 -19.90 -10.77
CA LYS A 38 -0.35 -19.85 -9.73
C LYS A 38 -0.17 -18.66 -8.79
N GLU A 39 1.07 -18.44 -8.34
CA GLU A 39 1.41 -17.28 -7.51
C GLU A 39 1.20 -15.97 -8.29
N ALA A 40 1.58 -15.91 -9.56
CA ALA A 40 1.35 -14.76 -10.42
C ALA A 40 -0.14 -14.44 -10.60
N GLU A 41 -1.01 -15.46 -10.70
CA GLU A 41 -2.46 -15.27 -10.79
C GLU A 41 -3.04 -14.71 -9.49
N GLU A 42 -2.60 -15.23 -8.34
CA GLU A 42 -2.99 -14.76 -7.02
C GLU A 42 -2.57 -13.29 -6.78
N TRP A 43 -1.39 -12.89 -7.24
CA TRP A 43 -0.90 -11.52 -7.13
C TRP A 43 -1.54 -10.55 -8.15
N ARG A 44 -1.88 -11.01 -9.34
CA ARG A 44 -2.56 -10.19 -10.37
C ARG A 44 -3.96 -9.72 -9.96
N GLN A 45 -4.56 -10.36 -8.97
CA GLN A 45 -5.93 -10.07 -8.54
C GLN A 45 -6.01 -9.21 -7.27
N ALA A 46 -4.91 -8.69 -6.75
CA ALA A 46 -4.96 -7.83 -5.58
C ALA A 46 -5.33 -6.39 -5.98
N THR A 47 -6.36 -5.85 -5.34
CA THR A 47 -6.88 -4.50 -5.56
C THR A 47 -6.79 -3.70 -4.26
N LYS A 48 -6.14 -2.54 -4.29
CA LYS A 48 -6.16 -1.60 -3.17
C LYS A 48 -7.31 -0.61 -3.34
N ILE A 49 -8.16 -0.52 -2.33
CA ILE A 49 -9.34 0.35 -2.30
C ILE A 49 -9.08 1.46 -1.29
N LYS A 50 -9.18 2.71 -1.74
CA LYS A 50 -9.11 3.88 -0.88
C LYS A 50 -10.48 4.13 -0.26
N LEU A 51 -10.52 4.22 1.06
CA LEU A 51 -11.68 4.43 1.89
C LEU A 51 -11.54 5.77 2.65
N GLY A 52 -12.45 6.05 3.56
CA GLY A 52 -12.49 7.28 4.34
C GLY A 52 -13.75 8.10 4.08
N THR A 53 -14.83 7.43 3.74
CA THR A 53 -16.16 7.99 3.52
C THR A 53 -17.17 7.37 4.50
N ASP A 54 -18.39 7.87 4.50
CA ASP A 54 -19.53 7.29 5.23
C ASP A 54 -20.12 6.04 4.54
N GLN A 55 -19.61 5.68 3.34
CA GLN A 55 -20.09 4.57 2.52
C GLN A 55 -19.05 3.44 2.34
N ASP A 56 -17.99 3.43 3.13
CA ASP A 56 -16.82 2.56 2.94
C ASP A 56 -17.17 1.08 2.78
N ILE A 57 -18.02 0.56 3.66
CA ILE A 57 -18.43 -0.85 3.63
C ILE A 57 -19.32 -1.14 2.41
N ASP A 58 -20.21 -0.23 2.04
CA ASP A 58 -21.09 -0.40 0.89
C ASP A 58 -20.31 -0.37 -0.42
N ILE A 59 -19.26 0.47 -0.51
CA ILE A 59 -18.32 0.49 -1.63
C ILE A 59 -17.65 -0.87 -1.81
N VAL A 60 -17.08 -1.43 -0.73
CA VAL A 60 -16.39 -2.73 -0.80
C VAL A 60 -17.38 -3.85 -1.12
N ARG A 61 -18.60 -3.80 -0.56
CA ARG A 61 -19.66 -4.77 -0.82
C ARG A 61 -20.10 -4.75 -2.27
N GLU A 62 -20.27 -3.55 -2.85
CA GLU A 62 -20.63 -3.42 -4.27
C GLU A 62 -19.52 -3.96 -5.18
N LEU A 63 -18.28 -3.57 -4.92
CA LEU A 63 -17.13 -4.07 -5.70
C LEU A 63 -17.01 -5.60 -5.65
N ARG A 64 -17.28 -6.21 -4.50
CA ARG A 64 -17.24 -7.66 -4.32
C ARG A 64 -18.24 -8.42 -5.21
N GLN A 65 -19.34 -7.79 -5.61
CA GLN A 65 -20.30 -8.41 -6.54
C GLN A 65 -19.74 -8.59 -7.95
N HIS A 66 -18.68 -7.84 -8.29
CA HIS A 66 -18.13 -7.79 -9.65
C HIS A 66 -16.79 -8.52 -9.81
N THR A 67 -16.15 -8.95 -8.72
CA THR A 67 -14.82 -9.58 -8.78
C THR A 67 -14.49 -10.38 -7.55
N ASP A 68 -13.71 -11.46 -7.73
CA ASP A 68 -13.12 -12.28 -6.67
C ASP A 68 -11.68 -11.85 -6.31
N ALA A 69 -11.20 -10.72 -6.85
CA ALA A 69 -9.88 -10.19 -6.57
C ALA A 69 -9.62 -10.03 -5.05
N VAL A 70 -8.38 -10.20 -4.63
CA VAL A 70 -7.97 -9.93 -3.24
C VAL A 70 -8.06 -8.43 -2.98
N PHE A 71 -8.89 -8.04 -2.01
CA PHE A 71 -9.01 -6.64 -1.61
C PHE A 71 -8.07 -6.31 -0.46
N ARG A 72 -7.42 -5.16 -0.57
CA ARG A 72 -6.68 -4.46 0.49
C ARG A 72 -7.30 -3.10 0.63
N VAL A 73 -7.57 -2.64 1.83
CA VAL A 73 -8.19 -1.34 2.04
C VAL A 73 -7.24 -0.39 2.74
N ASP A 74 -7.31 0.87 2.36
CA ASP A 74 -6.57 1.95 2.98
C ASP A 74 -7.59 3.01 3.44
N ALA A 75 -7.78 3.11 4.75
CA ALA A 75 -8.77 4.00 5.34
C ALA A 75 -8.26 5.44 5.49
N ASN A 76 -7.00 5.69 5.17
CA ASN A 76 -6.40 7.03 5.17
C ASN A 76 -6.72 7.85 6.42
N CYS A 77 -6.52 7.26 7.59
CA CYS A 77 -6.72 7.90 8.91
C CYS A 77 -8.17 8.30 9.23
N ALA A 78 -9.18 7.76 8.56
CA ALA A 78 -10.54 8.30 8.62
C ALA A 78 -11.40 7.75 9.76
N TRP A 79 -11.04 6.60 10.33
CA TRP A 79 -11.89 5.89 11.30
C TRP A 79 -11.48 6.16 12.75
N SER A 80 -12.44 6.04 13.64
CA SER A 80 -12.20 5.88 15.09
C SER A 80 -11.79 4.45 15.43
N ALA A 81 -11.36 4.21 16.67
CA ALA A 81 -11.02 2.88 17.15
C ALA A 81 -12.20 1.90 17.07
N ASP A 82 -13.39 2.33 17.50
CA ASP A 82 -14.58 1.47 17.50
C ASP A 82 -15.08 1.20 16.07
N GLU A 83 -15.01 2.17 15.16
CA GLU A 83 -15.29 1.97 13.75
C GLU A 83 -14.31 1.01 13.11
N THR A 84 -13.02 1.11 13.42
CA THR A 84 -11.98 0.20 12.91
C THR A 84 -12.27 -1.24 13.31
N ILE A 85 -12.57 -1.47 14.59
CA ILE A 85 -12.91 -2.81 15.11
C ILE A 85 -14.16 -3.34 14.41
N LYS A 86 -15.25 -2.56 14.38
CA LYS A 86 -16.50 -2.94 13.70
C LYS A 86 -16.27 -3.25 12.22
N ASN A 87 -15.63 -2.34 11.50
CA ASN A 87 -15.40 -2.45 10.07
C ASN A 87 -14.49 -3.65 9.73
N SER A 88 -13.55 -4.03 10.62
CA SER A 88 -12.71 -5.20 10.41
C SER A 88 -13.50 -6.49 10.23
N HIS A 89 -14.60 -6.67 10.97
CA HIS A 89 -15.47 -7.84 10.85
C HIS A 89 -16.24 -7.86 9.52
N GLU A 90 -16.80 -6.73 9.11
CA GLU A 90 -17.52 -6.62 7.83
C GLU A 90 -16.58 -6.81 6.64
N LEU A 91 -15.43 -6.16 6.68
CA LEU A 91 -14.41 -6.27 5.63
C LEU A 91 -13.83 -7.69 5.54
N LYS A 92 -13.67 -8.38 6.67
CA LYS A 92 -13.26 -9.79 6.68
C LYS A 92 -14.25 -10.67 5.96
N ALA A 93 -15.55 -10.48 6.19
CA ALA A 93 -16.61 -11.21 5.49
C ALA A 93 -16.64 -10.92 3.97
N LEU A 94 -16.16 -9.75 3.57
CA LEU A 94 -16.01 -9.36 2.17
C LEU A 94 -14.67 -9.80 1.54
N GLY A 95 -13.85 -10.59 2.25
CA GLY A 95 -12.59 -11.14 1.73
C GLY A 95 -11.46 -10.12 1.63
N VAL A 96 -11.49 -9.05 2.45
CA VAL A 96 -10.37 -8.11 2.57
C VAL A 96 -9.20 -8.77 3.28
N GLN A 97 -7.98 -8.53 2.80
CA GLN A 97 -6.75 -9.13 3.30
C GLN A 97 -6.19 -8.39 4.52
N PHE A 98 -6.19 -7.06 4.49
CA PHE A 98 -5.74 -6.21 5.60
C PHE A 98 -6.32 -4.79 5.48
N ILE A 99 -6.21 -4.04 6.57
CA ILE A 99 -6.57 -2.61 6.67
C ILE A 99 -5.29 -1.80 6.84
N GLU A 100 -5.06 -0.81 5.97
CA GLU A 100 -3.97 0.14 6.07
C GLU A 100 -4.47 1.42 6.73
N GLN A 101 -3.68 1.94 7.66
CA GLN A 101 -3.83 3.18 8.41
C GLN A 101 -5.29 3.55 8.74
N PRO A 102 -5.96 2.78 9.62
CA PRO A 102 -7.37 3.02 9.89
C PRO A 102 -7.64 4.35 10.60
N MET A 103 -6.76 4.74 11.52
CA MET A 103 -6.94 5.88 12.41
C MET A 103 -5.89 6.96 12.19
N ALA A 104 -6.20 8.18 12.61
CA ALA A 104 -5.24 9.28 12.67
C ALA A 104 -3.99 8.89 13.48
N ALA A 105 -2.81 9.29 12.98
CA ALA A 105 -1.54 8.87 13.56
C ALA A 105 -1.37 9.29 15.03
N GLU A 106 -2.01 10.38 15.43
CA GLU A 106 -2.01 10.91 16.80
C GLU A 106 -2.76 9.99 17.79
N LEU A 107 -3.64 9.12 17.29
CA LEU A 107 -4.40 8.16 18.10
C LEU A 107 -3.65 6.83 18.31
N VAL A 108 -2.34 6.82 18.14
CA VAL A 108 -1.49 5.61 18.22
C VAL A 108 -1.64 4.86 19.55
N ASP A 109 -1.95 5.53 20.63
CA ASP A 109 -2.15 4.92 21.96
C ASP A 109 -3.39 4.00 22.02
N GLU A 110 -4.36 4.17 21.14
CA GLU A 110 -5.52 3.28 21.00
C GLU A 110 -5.24 2.05 20.12
N MET A 111 -4.20 2.08 19.30
CA MET A 111 -3.90 1.02 18.35
C MET A 111 -3.69 -0.37 18.98
N PRO A 112 -3.07 -0.52 20.17
CA PRO A 112 -2.97 -1.84 20.82
C PRO A 112 -4.35 -2.46 21.12
N ARG A 113 -5.33 -1.66 21.56
CA ARG A 113 -6.71 -2.09 21.76
C ARG A 113 -7.37 -2.50 20.45
N VAL A 114 -7.19 -1.69 19.42
CA VAL A 114 -7.72 -1.97 18.08
C VAL A 114 -7.13 -3.25 17.52
N LYS A 115 -5.81 -3.44 17.60
CA LYS A 115 -5.12 -4.65 17.16
C LYS A 115 -5.64 -5.91 17.88
N GLN A 116 -5.89 -5.81 19.17
CA GLN A 116 -6.40 -6.93 19.97
C GLN A 116 -7.81 -7.37 19.53
N HIS A 117 -8.64 -6.47 19.02
CA HIS A 117 -10.05 -6.74 18.69
C HIS A 117 -10.33 -6.77 17.19
N SER A 118 -9.42 -6.28 16.35
CA SER A 118 -9.52 -6.40 14.89
C SER A 118 -9.36 -7.87 14.47
N VAL A 119 -10.20 -8.31 13.55
CA VAL A 119 -10.09 -9.65 12.93
C VAL A 119 -9.32 -9.63 11.62
N LEU A 120 -8.86 -8.45 11.20
CA LEU A 120 -7.98 -8.25 10.04
C LEU A 120 -6.64 -7.69 10.49
N PRO A 121 -5.54 -8.08 9.83
CA PRO A 121 -4.24 -7.45 10.05
C PRO A 121 -4.28 -5.94 9.78
N LEU A 122 -3.48 -5.20 10.55
CA LEU A 122 -3.38 -3.74 10.47
C LEU A 122 -1.99 -3.34 9.96
N MET A 123 -1.95 -2.48 8.95
CA MET A 123 -0.72 -1.96 8.33
C MET A 123 -0.56 -0.46 8.66
N ALA A 124 0.62 -0.06 9.15
CA ALA A 124 0.93 1.35 9.41
C ALA A 124 1.45 2.04 8.14
N ASP A 125 0.92 3.22 7.79
CA ASP A 125 1.49 4.14 6.79
C ASP A 125 1.92 5.45 7.48
N GLU A 126 0.98 6.29 7.89
CA GLU A 126 1.26 7.57 8.53
C GLU A 126 1.95 7.42 9.88
N ASN A 127 1.75 6.30 10.57
CA ASN A 127 2.47 5.97 11.80
C ASN A 127 3.90 5.44 11.58
N CYS A 128 4.37 5.21 10.34
CA CYS A 128 5.67 4.64 10.04
C CYS A 128 6.38 5.38 8.90
N ILE A 129 6.85 6.60 9.15
CA ILE A 129 7.49 7.46 8.15
C ILE A 129 8.98 7.18 8.05
N GLU A 130 9.64 7.03 9.20
CA GLU A 130 11.09 6.85 9.28
C GLU A 130 11.47 5.64 10.15
N ARG A 131 12.78 5.33 10.18
CA ARG A 131 13.29 4.14 10.89
C ARG A 131 12.93 4.10 12.37
N THR A 132 12.90 5.24 13.04
CA THR A 132 12.59 5.34 14.48
C THR A 132 11.14 4.97 14.80
N ASP A 133 10.24 5.00 13.81
CA ASP A 133 8.83 4.67 13.98
C ASP A 133 8.57 3.16 13.92
N VAL A 134 9.45 2.39 13.28
CA VAL A 134 9.25 0.93 13.08
C VAL A 134 9.02 0.21 14.41
N ALA A 135 9.83 0.51 15.43
CA ALA A 135 9.67 -0.11 16.75
C ALA A 135 8.37 0.30 17.44
N LYS A 136 7.89 1.52 17.21
CA LYS A 136 6.62 2.01 17.78
C LYS A 136 5.41 1.27 17.21
N CYS A 137 5.51 0.82 15.95
CA CYS A 137 4.41 0.11 15.26
C CYS A 137 4.17 -1.31 15.82
N GLN A 138 5.15 -1.94 16.48
CA GLN A 138 5.08 -3.34 16.90
C GLN A 138 3.85 -3.68 17.75
N HIS A 139 3.43 -2.77 18.62
CA HIS A 139 2.34 -3.01 19.55
C HIS A 139 0.95 -2.75 18.97
N GLY A 140 0.87 -1.91 17.93
CA GLY A 140 -0.41 -1.48 17.35
C GLY A 140 -0.69 -2.01 15.94
N PHE A 141 0.32 -2.54 15.26
CA PHE A 141 0.20 -2.98 13.87
C PHE A 141 0.78 -4.37 13.66
N ASP A 142 0.40 -5.04 12.57
CA ASP A 142 0.91 -6.33 12.12
C ASP A 142 1.96 -6.18 11.03
N GLY A 143 2.03 -4.99 10.45
CA GLY A 143 3.02 -4.64 9.45
C GLY A 143 3.13 -3.15 9.22
N ILE A 144 4.06 -2.77 8.35
CA ILE A 144 4.36 -1.38 8.01
C ILE A 144 4.34 -1.20 6.49
N ASN A 145 3.91 -0.01 6.05
CA ASN A 145 4.04 0.45 4.67
C ASN A 145 5.16 1.51 4.57
N ILE A 146 6.24 1.16 3.93
CA ILE A 146 7.39 2.05 3.71
C ILE A 146 7.17 2.80 2.40
N LYS A 147 7.43 4.11 2.38
CA LYS A 147 7.45 4.91 1.15
C LYS A 147 8.83 5.54 0.98
N LEU A 148 9.50 5.26 -0.15
CA LEU A 148 10.87 5.73 -0.40
C LEU A 148 10.99 7.25 -0.29
N VAL A 149 9.99 7.96 -0.78
CA VAL A 149 9.95 9.45 -0.74
C VAL A 149 9.73 10.01 0.68
N LYS A 150 9.14 9.22 1.60
CA LYS A 150 8.98 9.62 3.00
C LYS A 150 10.22 9.28 3.83
N CYS A 151 10.75 8.07 3.69
CA CYS A 151 11.85 7.58 4.54
C CYS A 151 13.25 8.04 4.09
N GLY A 152 13.37 8.71 2.94
CA GLY A 152 14.63 9.24 2.43
C GLY A 152 15.38 8.32 1.46
N GLY A 153 14.71 7.34 0.85
CA GLY A 153 15.21 6.50 -0.23
C GLY A 153 15.55 5.07 0.16
N MET A 154 16.30 4.37 -0.71
CA MET A 154 16.51 2.92 -0.62
C MET A 154 17.31 2.48 0.63
N THR A 155 18.33 3.24 1.05
CA THR A 155 19.18 2.85 2.19
C THR A 155 18.40 2.88 3.52
N PRO A 156 17.67 3.96 3.86
CA PRO A 156 16.76 3.94 5.01
C PRO A 156 15.68 2.86 4.90
N ALA A 157 15.06 2.70 3.72
CA ALA A 157 14.04 1.68 3.50
C ALA A 157 14.55 0.27 3.84
N ARG A 158 15.75 -0.13 3.36
CA ARG A 158 16.35 -1.43 3.70
C ARG A 158 16.58 -1.59 5.22
N ARG A 159 16.96 -0.53 5.92
CA ARG A 159 17.12 -0.58 7.38
C ARG A 159 15.78 -0.74 8.09
N MET A 160 14.72 -0.09 7.59
CA MET A 160 13.35 -0.27 8.09
C MET A 160 12.85 -1.69 7.86
N ILE A 161 13.07 -2.25 6.66
CA ILE A 161 12.70 -3.64 6.31
C ILE A 161 13.36 -4.61 7.29
N ASN A 162 14.68 -4.51 7.49
CA ASN A 162 15.41 -5.42 8.37
C ASN A 162 14.89 -5.32 9.82
N GLN A 163 14.71 -4.10 10.33
CA GLN A 163 14.17 -3.88 11.67
C GLN A 163 12.73 -4.42 11.81
N ALA A 164 11.88 -4.22 10.82
CA ALA A 164 10.52 -4.76 10.83
C ALA A 164 10.53 -6.29 10.88
N ARG A 165 11.41 -6.95 10.10
CA ARG A 165 11.60 -8.42 10.13
C ARG A 165 12.06 -8.91 11.49
N GLU A 166 13.01 -8.24 12.13
CA GLU A 166 13.49 -8.56 13.48
C GLU A 166 12.37 -8.47 14.52
N LEU A 167 11.41 -7.57 14.32
CA LEU A 167 10.24 -7.37 15.17
C LEU A 167 9.03 -8.23 14.80
N GLY A 168 9.15 -9.09 13.78
CA GLY A 168 8.06 -9.96 13.31
C GLY A 168 6.96 -9.25 12.53
N LEU A 169 7.20 -8.00 12.09
CA LEU A 169 6.24 -7.22 11.32
C LEU A 169 6.28 -7.62 9.84
N LYS A 170 5.12 -7.62 9.20
CA LYS A 170 5.01 -7.70 7.74
C LYS A 170 5.49 -6.39 7.11
N VAL A 171 6.03 -6.51 5.91
CA VAL A 171 6.60 -5.36 5.20
C VAL A 171 5.92 -5.15 3.86
N MET A 172 5.42 -3.95 3.68
CA MET A 172 4.94 -3.43 2.42
C MET A 172 5.80 -2.23 2.01
N ILE A 173 6.00 -2.04 0.71
CA ILE A 173 6.40 -0.75 0.16
C ILE A 173 5.27 -0.23 -0.70
N GLY A 174 4.84 1.00 -0.40
CA GLY A 174 3.91 1.77 -1.22
C GLY A 174 4.61 2.88 -2.00
N CYS A 175 3.96 3.33 -3.05
CA CYS A 175 4.37 4.54 -3.78
C CYS A 175 3.41 5.71 -3.52
N MET A 176 3.84 6.86 -3.98
CA MET A 176 2.99 8.02 -4.25
C MET A 176 2.72 8.08 -5.75
N THR A 177 2.05 9.12 -6.25
CA THR A 177 2.12 9.48 -7.67
C THR A 177 3.52 10.00 -7.93
N GLU A 178 4.39 9.15 -8.46
CA GLU A 178 5.82 9.43 -8.62
C GLU A 178 6.35 8.84 -9.92
N SER A 179 7.49 9.37 -10.38
CA SER A 179 8.11 8.95 -11.65
C SER A 179 8.65 7.53 -11.61
N THR A 180 8.91 6.97 -12.78
CA THR A 180 9.60 5.68 -12.96
C THR A 180 10.95 5.61 -12.22
N VAL A 181 11.57 6.74 -11.87
CA VAL A 181 12.79 6.75 -11.03
C VAL A 181 12.52 6.14 -9.64
N GLY A 182 11.47 6.61 -8.96
CA GLY A 182 11.06 6.07 -7.66
C GLY A 182 10.58 4.62 -7.76
N ILE A 183 9.73 4.34 -8.75
CA ILE A 183 9.20 2.99 -9.01
C ILE A 183 10.33 1.98 -9.27
N SER A 184 11.36 2.36 -10.03
CA SER A 184 12.54 1.51 -10.27
C SER A 184 13.35 1.27 -8.99
N GLY A 185 13.38 2.24 -8.08
CA GLY A 185 13.96 2.06 -6.75
C GLY A 185 13.18 1.05 -5.91
N ILE A 186 11.85 1.13 -5.91
CA ILE A 186 10.97 0.15 -5.23
C ILE A 186 11.20 -1.25 -5.81
N ALA A 187 11.28 -1.37 -7.14
CA ALA A 187 11.51 -2.64 -7.82
C ALA A 187 12.74 -3.39 -7.30
N GLN A 188 13.83 -2.69 -6.94
CA GLN A 188 15.02 -3.32 -6.38
C GLN A 188 14.82 -3.93 -4.99
N LEU A 189 13.77 -3.57 -4.29
CA LEU A 189 13.48 -4.04 -2.93
C LEU A 189 12.43 -5.15 -2.89
N LEU A 190 11.77 -5.47 -4.02
CA LEU A 190 10.71 -6.48 -4.10
C LEU A 190 11.03 -7.82 -3.40
N PRO A 191 12.27 -8.41 -3.52
CA PRO A 191 12.58 -9.67 -2.87
C PRO A 191 12.49 -9.66 -1.34
N MET A 192 12.44 -8.47 -0.76
CA MET A 192 12.45 -8.28 0.69
C MET A 192 11.05 -8.03 1.26
N LEU A 193 10.00 -8.00 0.42
CA LEU A 193 8.67 -7.53 0.77
C LEU A 193 7.65 -8.67 0.89
N ASP A 194 6.62 -8.50 1.74
CA ASP A 194 5.41 -9.31 1.73
C ASP A 194 4.37 -8.72 0.77
N TYR A 195 4.31 -7.40 0.67
CA TYR A 195 3.35 -6.66 -0.16
C TYR A 195 4.01 -5.50 -0.86
N VAL A 196 3.46 -5.09 -1.99
CA VAL A 196 3.91 -3.92 -2.73
C VAL A 196 2.75 -3.21 -3.41
N ASP A 197 2.94 -1.92 -3.61
CA ASP A 197 2.02 -1.01 -4.24
C ASP A 197 2.86 0.04 -5.01
N MET A 198 3.08 -0.17 -6.33
CA MET A 198 4.08 0.56 -7.09
C MET A 198 3.63 0.97 -8.50
N ASP A 199 2.35 1.27 -8.67
CA ASP A 199 1.78 1.70 -9.94
C ASP A 199 1.76 3.23 -10.14
N GLY A 200 2.38 3.99 -9.23
CA GLY A 200 2.33 5.45 -9.22
C GLY A 200 2.76 6.12 -10.52
N ALA A 201 3.72 5.55 -11.25
CA ALA A 201 4.14 6.08 -12.55
C ALA A 201 3.06 5.93 -13.64
N ALA A 202 2.18 4.94 -13.53
CA ALA A 202 1.08 4.75 -14.49
C ALA A 202 0.01 5.84 -14.41
N LEU A 203 0.03 6.66 -13.35
CA LEU A 203 -0.90 7.78 -13.15
C LEU A 203 -0.37 9.09 -13.76
N LEU A 204 0.85 9.10 -14.27
CA LEU A 204 1.46 10.29 -14.88
C LEU A 204 1.01 10.41 -16.33
N SER A 205 0.69 11.65 -16.75
CA SER A 205 0.46 11.97 -18.17
C SER A 205 1.76 11.97 -18.99
N SER A 206 2.90 12.22 -18.33
CA SER A 206 4.24 12.11 -18.90
C SER A 206 5.24 11.78 -17.79
N ASP A 207 6.28 11.03 -18.11
CA ASP A 207 7.35 10.69 -17.17
C ASP A 207 8.67 11.29 -17.63
N ILE A 208 9.55 11.60 -16.68
CA ILE A 208 10.90 12.15 -16.93
C ILE A 208 11.92 11.05 -17.23
N ALA A 209 11.56 9.78 -17.07
CA ALA A 209 12.47 8.66 -17.17
C ALA A 209 11.76 7.41 -17.71
N SER A 210 12.56 6.46 -18.19
CA SER A 210 12.20 5.07 -18.39
C SER A 210 12.97 4.17 -17.41
N GLY A 211 12.41 3.00 -17.08
CA GLY A 211 13.00 2.07 -16.09
C GLY A 211 12.12 0.84 -15.88
N ALA A 212 12.00 0.39 -14.65
CA ALA A 212 11.09 -0.71 -14.29
C ALA A 212 9.64 -0.37 -14.64
N GLN A 213 8.94 -1.32 -15.21
CA GLN A 213 7.55 -1.15 -15.66
C GLN A 213 6.64 -2.16 -14.94
N VAL A 214 5.45 -1.71 -14.61
CA VAL A 214 4.37 -2.58 -14.11
C VAL A 214 3.38 -2.81 -15.24
N VAL A 215 3.36 -4.03 -15.77
CA VAL A 215 2.46 -4.41 -16.87
C VAL A 215 1.62 -5.60 -16.44
N ASN A 216 0.31 -5.43 -16.36
CA ASN A 216 -0.63 -6.46 -15.91
C ASN A 216 -0.23 -7.09 -14.57
N GLY A 217 0.20 -6.26 -13.60
CA GLY A 217 0.64 -6.71 -12.29
C GLY A 217 2.01 -7.38 -12.25
N ILE A 218 2.77 -7.37 -13.32
CA ILE A 218 4.12 -7.93 -13.39
C ILE A 218 5.14 -6.79 -13.48
N CYS A 219 6.11 -6.79 -12.57
CA CYS A 219 7.26 -5.88 -12.65
C CYS A 219 8.25 -6.42 -13.68
N ARG A 220 8.51 -5.64 -14.71
CA ARG A 220 9.54 -5.91 -15.72
C ARG A 220 10.73 -5.02 -15.48
N TYR A 221 11.89 -5.63 -15.32
CA TYR A 221 13.15 -4.93 -15.19
C TYR A 221 13.72 -4.61 -16.58
N PRO A 222 14.28 -3.41 -16.80
CA PRO A 222 15.05 -3.14 -18.00
C PRO A 222 16.38 -3.90 -17.97
N ASP A 223 16.89 -4.27 -19.12
CA ASP A 223 18.21 -4.91 -19.25
C ASP A 223 19.34 -3.85 -19.14
N LEU A 224 19.46 -3.27 -17.96
CA LEU A 224 20.39 -2.19 -17.63
C LEU A 224 20.90 -2.35 -16.19
N GLY A 225 22.14 -1.95 -15.95
CA GLY A 225 22.72 -1.96 -14.59
C GLY A 225 22.08 -0.95 -13.64
N GLY A 226 22.30 -1.14 -12.33
CA GLY A 226 21.75 -0.31 -11.27
C GLY A 226 20.24 -0.48 -11.13
N THR A 227 19.50 0.64 -11.03
CA THR A 227 18.03 0.63 -11.01
C THR A 227 17.42 0.51 -12.41
N GLY A 228 18.23 0.50 -13.45
CA GLY A 228 17.79 0.44 -14.83
C GLY A 228 17.16 1.74 -15.38
N VAL A 229 17.28 2.84 -14.65
CA VAL A 229 16.67 4.13 -15.02
C VAL A 229 17.48 4.83 -16.11
N ARG A 230 16.78 5.38 -17.12
CA ARG A 230 17.31 6.36 -18.09
C ARG A 230 16.43 7.60 -18.04
N LEU A 231 17.04 8.75 -17.79
CA LEU A 231 16.36 10.04 -17.91
C LEU A 231 16.10 10.36 -19.38
N HIS A 232 14.95 10.92 -19.67
CA HIS A 232 14.65 11.46 -20.99
C HIS A 232 15.44 12.76 -21.17
N SER A 233 15.94 13.01 -22.38
CA SER A 233 16.59 14.28 -22.71
C SER A 233 15.60 15.43 -22.49
N ALA A 234 16.04 16.50 -21.85
CA ALA A 234 15.23 17.72 -21.78
C ALA A 234 14.97 18.20 -23.22
N THR A 235 13.70 18.23 -23.61
CA THR A 235 13.26 18.85 -24.88
C THR A 235 13.11 20.34 -24.70
#